data_dd3d4916ad24713b8e37ae7d68b7cf19
#
_entry.id   dd3d4916ad24713b8e37ae7d68b7cf19
#
_cell.length_a   1.000
_cell.length_b   1.000
_cell.length_c   1.000
_cell.angle_alpha   90.00
_cell.angle_beta   90.00
_cell.angle_gamma   90.00
#
_symmetry.space_group_name_H-M   'P 1'
#
loop_
_entity.id
_entity.type
_entity.pdbx_description
1 polymer ?
#
loop_
_entity_poly.entity_id
_entity_poly.type
_entity_poly.pdbx_seq_one_letter_code
_entity_poly.pdbx_strand_id
1 'polypeptide(L)'
;MLFAAALSAQEAKYLSSTEIRAEFDKLAKAEPDWCKIEELPGKVFGLYAVRLARHKEPVNRPAIVVLGSLRGDELSPALACLEMARAMLVRAKPDLPVRFGAWLQVVEVIFIPTPCASSRDLVLGAKPTAVAGVLAPLDDDRDLATDEDGLEDVNGDGVISQLRIKRQGGRYRVSSRDVCALIECAPGELGAYDLIWEGFDNDGDGQINEDPRGSITLANDFAIRWSDKQPGANRFPMLTAESRALADFFVAHPNISAAINLRSLGGALTVAGGQPQAPEAPAGRGRRTPPQGDGARDKQVGDALQKLFVENTGYKPRQGEEPESEGAGNVADWLYEACGAYAMNYYLARLPEPEKGDKPPREENPPTKDEAAQLEWLKHAPEDYLEWKSFKHATLGDVEIGGWKAVARRDVKPAHAIEAATKALDFLWALCDATARLRITKLEAKDLGDGTFKIRLTLSNEGALDYKPQHAAQSRIGLPLWVTLVEDKKIELVSGARRQSAENINGGATATFEWVVRAKDPFDFMKFKVEGERCMPLEESKSPKGCEEWKE
;
A
#
# COMPACT_ATOMS: atom_id res chain seq x y z
N MET A 1 -16.83 -13.22 15.62
CA MET A 1 -16.79 -12.70 17.02
C MET A 1 -16.07 -13.74 17.86
N LEU A 2 -14.83 -13.45 18.26
CA LEU A 2 -14.13 -13.99 19.45
C LEU A 2 -12.63 -13.94 19.18
N PHE A 3 -11.93 -13.26 20.10
CA PHE A 3 -10.49 -13.04 20.26
C PHE A 3 -9.89 -11.85 19.48
N ALA A 4 -10.40 -10.62 19.73
CA ALA A 4 -9.49 -9.58 20.12
C ALA A 4 -9.09 -9.88 21.58
N ALA A 5 -7.85 -10.20 21.87
CA ALA A 5 -7.29 -9.92 23.19
C ALA A 5 -7.32 -8.39 23.27
N ALA A 6 -8.41 -7.86 23.79
CA ALA A 6 -8.61 -6.46 24.01
C ALA A 6 -7.53 -5.99 24.97
N LEU A 7 -6.52 -5.31 24.46
CA LEU A 7 -6.10 -4.10 25.16
C LEU A 7 -7.40 -3.34 25.39
N SER A 8 -7.77 -3.09 26.65
CA SER A 8 -8.97 -2.34 26.94
C SER A 8 -8.90 -1.07 26.08
N ALA A 9 -9.98 -0.70 25.41
CA ALA A 9 -10.01 0.45 24.50
C ALA A 9 -9.54 1.75 25.18
N GLN A 10 -9.38 1.73 26.47
CA GLN A 10 -8.98 2.80 27.36
C GLN A 10 -7.45 2.97 27.50
N GLU A 11 -6.63 1.97 27.06
CA GLU A 11 -5.15 2.00 27.13
C GLU A 11 -4.46 1.98 25.76
N ALA A 12 -5.19 2.00 24.66
CA ALA A 12 -4.62 2.01 23.33
C ALA A 12 -3.85 3.32 23.10
N LYS A 13 -2.56 3.19 22.73
CA LYS A 13 -1.68 4.31 22.34
C LYS A 13 -0.99 4.03 21.02
N TYR A 14 -0.58 5.07 20.35
CA TYR A 14 0.39 4.92 19.26
C TYR A 14 1.77 4.60 19.81
N LEU A 15 2.46 3.68 19.15
CA LEU A 15 3.77 3.20 19.54
C LEU A 15 4.85 3.88 18.68
N SER A 16 6.00 4.18 19.26
CA SER A 16 7.18 4.60 18.51
C SER A 16 7.67 3.50 17.58
N SER A 17 8.52 3.85 16.62
CA SER A 17 9.09 2.87 15.67
C SER A 17 9.90 1.80 16.40
N THR A 18 10.61 2.17 17.45
CA THR A 18 11.35 1.23 18.31
C THR A 18 10.41 0.29 19.10
N GLU A 19 9.30 0.83 19.64
CA GLU A 19 8.30 0.01 20.34
C GLU A 19 7.60 -0.96 19.37
N ILE A 20 7.23 -0.51 18.15
CA ILE A 20 6.67 -1.38 17.10
C ILE A 20 7.64 -2.52 16.77
N ARG A 21 8.93 -2.20 16.57
CA ARG A 21 9.97 -3.21 16.31
C ARG A 21 10.07 -4.22 17.45
N ALA A 22 10.10 -3.76 18.69
CA ALA A 22 10.18 -4.63 19.86
C ALA A 22 8.99 -5.59 19.97
N GLU A 23 7.79 -5.15 19.59
CA GLU A 23 6.60 -6.03 19.53
C GLU A 23 6.74 -7.09 18.43
N PHE A 24 7.24 -6.74 17.25
CA PHE A 24 7.52 -7.71 16.19
C PHE A 24 8.64 -8.69 16.55
N ASP A 25 9.68 -8.25 17.25
CA ASP A 25 10.74 -9.13 17.77
C ASP A 25 10.19 -10.17 18.76
N LYS A 26 9.22 -9.77 19.61
CA LYS A 26 8.51 -10.71 20.50
C LYS A 26 7.71 -11.74 19.70
N LEU A 27 7.00 -11.32 18.64
CA LEU A 27 6.23 -12.21 17.77
C LEU A 27 7.14 -13.20 17.04
N ALA A 28 8.25 -12.73 16.46
CA ALA A 28 9.21 -13.59 15.77
C ALA A 28 9.87 -14.61 16.71
N LYS A 29 10.15 -14.21 17.95
CA LYS A 29 10.67 -15.12 19.00
C LYS A 29 9.63 -16.15 19.44
N ALA A 30 8.36 -15.76 19.52
CA ALA A 30 7.27 -16.65 19.95
C ALA A 30 6.87 -17.66 18.86
N GLU A 31 6.93 -17.25 17.59
CA GLU A 31 6.45 -18.02 16.45
C GLU A 31 7.54 -18.14 15.34
N PRO A 32 8.73 -18.71 15.63
CA PRO A 32 9.88 -18.69 14.71
C PRO A 32 9.65 -19.51 13.41
N ASP A 33 8.72 -20.45 13.43
CA ASP A 33 8.32 -21.24 12.26
C ASP A 33 7.44 -20.44 11.28
N TRP A 34 6.83 -19.33 11.74
CA TRP A 34 5.83 -18.58 11.03
C TRP A 34 6.15 -17.09 10.82
N CYS A 35 7.04 -16.54 11.64
CA CYS A 35 7.40 -15.13 11.62
C CYS A 35 8.91 -14.96 11.59
N LYS A 36 9.40 -14.23 10.59
CA LYS A 36 10.81 -13.83 10.46
C LYS A 36 10.91 -12.34 10.22
N ILE A 37 11.96 -11.73 10.74
CA ILE A 37 12.30 -10.34 10.49
C ILE A 37 13.55 -10.28 9.62
N GLU A 38 13.51 -9.46 8.60
CA GLU A 38 14.60 -9.22 7.64
C GLU A 38 14.87 -7.72 7.58
N GLU A 39 16.13 -7.32 7.76
CA GLU A 39 16.54 -5.92 7.55
C GLU A 39 16.58 -5.63 6.07
N LEU A 40 16.07 -4.48 5.66
CA LEU A 40 16.13 -4.07 4.27
C LEU A 40 17.55 -3.63 3.87
N PRO A 41 17.87 -3.62 2.57
CA PRO A 41 19.15 -3.11 2.07
C PRO A 41 19.46 -1.71 2.62
N GLY A 42 20.75 -1.39 2.81
CA GLY A 42 21.19 -0.09 3.32
C GLY A 42 21.09 0.08 4.83
N LYS A 43 20.41 -0.79 5.56
CA LYS A 43 20.24 -0.74 7.04
C LYS A 43 19.72 0.62 7.54
N VAL A 44 18.71 1.14 6.87
CA VAL A 44 18.06 2.39 7.24
C VAL A 44 17.27 2.21 8.54
N PHE A 45 17.32 3.17 9.44
CA PHE A 45 16.63 3.09 10.72
C PHE A 45 15.13 2.84 10.56
N GLY A 46 14.61 1.84 11.27
CA GLY A 46 13.20 1.46 11.27
C GLY A 46 12.71 0.76 10.00
N LEU A 47 13.58 0.49 9.03
CA LEU A 47 13.22 -0.11 7.76
C LEU A 47 13.57 -1.62 7.75
N TYR A 48 12.56 -2.43 7.99
CA TYR A 48 12.64 -3.89 8.06
C TYR A 48 11.35 -4.52 7.53
N ALA A 49 11.46 -5.77 7.09
CA ALA A 49 10.34 -6.60 6.68
C ALA A 49 10.01 -7.65 7.73
N VAL A 50 8.73 -7.81 8.05
CA VAL A 50 8.21 -8.90 8.88
C VAL A 50 7.50 -9.89 7.97
N ARG A 51 8.09 -11.05 7.80
CA ARG A 51 7.67 -12.08 6.85
C ARG A 51 6.87 -13.15 7.56
N LEU A 52 5.60 -13.26 7.21
CA LEU A 52 4.69 -14.28 7.73
C LEU A 52 4.45 -15.35 6.66
N ALA A 53 4.98 -16.55 6.90
CA ALA A 53 4.78 -17.74 6.09
C ALA A 53 5.22 -18.97 6.89
N ARG A 54 4.94 -20.17 6.41
CA ARG A 54 5.53 -21.39 6.98
C ARG A 54 6.99 -21.52 6.53
N HIS A 55 7.92 -21.13 7.38
CA HIS A 55 9.35 -21.05 7.05
C HIS A 55 10.13 -22.37 7.16
N LYS A 56 9.53 -23.45 7.65
CA LYS A 56 10.18 -24.77 7.76
C LYS A 56 10.64 -25.33 6.41
N GLU A 57 9.95 -24.95 5.34
CA GLU A 57 10.26 -25.40 3.99
C GLU A 57 10.52 -24.17 3.13
N PRO A 58 11.74 -24.01 2.58
CA PRO A 58 12.05 -22.90 1.67
C PRO A 58 11.38 -23.15 0.32
N VAL A 59 10.09 -22.86 0.23
CA VAL A 59 9.30 -22.98 -0.99
C VAL A 59 9.00 -21.60 -1.50
N ASN A 60 9.16 -21.37 -2.80
CA ASN A 60 8.73 -20.12 -3.42
C ASN A 60 7.19 -20.01 -3.32
N ARG A 61 6.70 -18.89 -2.84
CA ARG A 61 5.27 -18.59 -2.67
C ARG A 61 4.96 -17.23 -3.26
N PRO A 62 3.76 -17.01 -3.80
CA PRO A 62 3.32 -15.64 -4.07
C PRO A 62 3.29 -14.85 -2.78
N ALA A 63 3.74 -13.59 -2.84
CA ALA A 63 3.80 -12.72 -1.68
C ALA A 63 2.84 -11.53 -1.82
N ILE A 64 2.28 -11.09 -0.68
CA ILE A 64 1.54 -9.84 -0.55
C ILE A 64 2.33 -8.94 0.38
N VAL A 65 2.70 -7.75 -0.08
CA VAL A 65 3.37 -6.74 0.75
C VAL A 65 2.33 -5.78 1.32
N VAL A 66 2.48 -5.45 2.61
CA VAL A 66 1.69 -4.44 3.31
C VAL A 66 2.65 -3.38 3.83
N LEU A 67 2.59 -2.20 3.26
CA LEU A 67 3.37 -1.03 3.66
C LEU A 67 2.61 -0.28 4.74
N GLY A 68 3.27 0.01 5.84
CA GLY A 68 2.76 0.84 6.92
C GLY A 68 2.98 2.33 6.65
N SER A 69 3.39 3.07 7.67
CA SER A 69 3.52 4.52 7.64
C SER A 69 4.59 5.00 6.66
N LEU A 70 4.23 5.20 5.38
CA LEU A 70 5.06 5.90 4.39
C LEU A 70 5.09 7.42 4.60
N ARG A 71 4.26 7.91 5.50
CA ARG A 71 4.27 9.28 6.01
C ARG A 71 4.45 9.24 7.52
N GLY A 72 5.34 10.10 8.05
CA GLY A 72 5.60 10.19 9.48
C GLY A 72 4.39 10.64 10.30
N ASP A 73 3.56 11.51 9.72
CA ASP A 73 2.35 12.06 10.32
C ASP A 73 1.12 11.11 10.24
N GLU A 74 1.26 9.94 9.63
CA GLU A 74 0.25 8.87 9.60
C GLU A 74 0.65 7.73 10.55
N LEU A 75 0.06 7.67 11.73
CA LEU A 75 0.46 6.76 12.81
C LEU A 75 -0.28 5.42 12.78
N SER A 76 -1.55 5.42 12.36
CA SER A 76 -2.39 4.21 12.32
C SER A 76 -1.89 3.10 11.40
N PRO A 77 -1.25 3.34 10.23
CA PRO A 77 -0.81 2.27 9.35
C PRO A 77 0.21 1.32 10.00
N ALA A 78 1.17 1.83 10.77
CA ALA A 78 2.14 0.99 11.46
C ALA A 78 1.49 0.16 12.59
N LEU A 79 0.56 0.75 13.34
CA LEU A 79 -0.22 0.03 14.35
C LEU A 79 -1.10 -1.04 13.69
N ALA A 80 -1.71 -0.75 12.55
CA ALA A 80 -2.52 -1.70 11.79
C ALA A 80 -1.67 -2.90 11.30
N CYS A 81 -0.45 -2.67 10.80
CA CYS A 81 0.47 -3.75 10.45
C CYS A 81 0.72 -4.69 11.64
N LEU A 82 0.98 -4.14 12.83
CA LEU A 82 1.24 -4.93 14.04
C LEU A 82 0.01 -5.74 14.46
N GLU A 83 -1.17 -5.12 14.49
CA GLU A 83 -2.41 -5.80 14.90
C GLU A 83 -2.85 -6.88 13.90
N MET A 84 -2.71 -6.62 12.59
CA MET A 84 -2.95 -7.63 11.57
C MET A 84 -1.99 -8.82 11.70
N ALA A 85 -0.69 -8.57 11.89
CA ALA A 85 0.29 -9.64 12.05
C ALA A 85 0.03 -10.49 13.31
N ARG A 86 -0.31 -9.86 14.44
CA ARG A 86 -0.72 -10.55 15.68
C ARG A 86 -1.91 -11.47 15.43
N ALA A 87 -2.95 -10.95 14.80
CA ALA A 87 -4.16 -11.70 14.53
C ALA A 87 -3.94 -12.85 13.53
N MET A 88 -3.07 -12.65 12.52
CA MET A 88 -2.69 -13.71 11.57
C MET A 88 -1.96 -14.86 12.26
N LEU A 89 -0.99 -14.56 13.13
CA LEU A 89 -0.22 -15.57 13.85
C LEU A 89 -1.07 -16.35 14.86
N VAL A 90 -2.02 -15.71 15.55
CA VAL A 90 -2.98 -16.40 16.42
C VAL A 90 -3.83 -17.38 15.62
N ARG A 91 -4.28 -17.00 14.42
CA ARG A 91 -5.13 -17.82 13.55
C ARG A 91 -4.36 -18.91 12.78
N ALA A 92 -3.03 -18.83 12.71
CA ALA A 92 -2.18 -19.84 12.08
C ALA A 92 -2.02 -21.13 12.91
N LYS A 93 -2.50 -21.18 14.16
CA LYS A 93 -2.38 -22.34 15.04
C LYS A 93 -3.22 -23.52 14.57
N PRO A 94 -2.69 -24.79 14.67
CA PRO A 94 -3.34 -25.99 14.13
C PRO A 94 -4.70 -26.33 14.75
N ASP A 95 -5.01 -25.81 15.93
CA ASP A 95 -6.25 -26.07 16.67
C ASP A 95 -7.44 -25.21 16.23
N LEU A 96 -7.25 -24.28 15.28
CA LEU A 96 -8.29 -23.44 14.72
C LEU A 96 -8.81 -24.02 13.38
N PRO A 97 -10.06 -23.70 12.97
CA PRO A 97 -10.63 -24.24 11.73
C PRO A 97 -9.66 -24.07 10.55
N VAL A 98 -9.42 -25.15 9.84
CA VAL A 98 -8.40 -25.40 8.79
C VAL A 98 -8.19 -24.26 7.77
N ARG A 99 -9.11 -23.31 7.66
CA ARG A 99 -9.05 -22.21 6.70
C ARG A 99 -7.88 -21.24 6.92
N PHE A 100 -7.53 -20.91 8.14
CA PHE A 100 -6.60 -19.80 8.42
C PHE A 100 -5.11 -20.17 8.43
N GLY A 101 -4.76 -21.34 8.96
CA GLY A 101 -3.38 -21.85 8.91
C GLY A 101 -2.93 -22.27 7.51
N ALA A 102 -3.89 -22.56 6.62
CA ALA A 102 -3.60 -22.97 5.26
C ALA A 102 -3.02 -21.83 4.40
N TRP A 103 -3.41 -20.57 4.64
CA TRP A 103 -2.96 -19.43 3.81
C TRP A 103 -1.45 -19.19 3.91
N LEU A 104 -0.90 -19.12 5.11
CA LEU A 104 0.54 -18.92 5.32
C LEU A 104 1.41 -20.11 4.86
N GLN A 105 0.79 -21.21 4.44
CA GLN A 105 1.49 -22.31 3.76
C GLN A 105 1.67 -22.04 2.26
N VAL A 106 0.75 -21.29 1.64
CA VAL A 106 0.68 -21.09 0.19
C VAL A 106 0.92 -19.65 -0.27
N VAL A 107 0.73 -18.68 0.62
CA VAL A 107 0.98 -17.25 0.40
C VAL A 107 1.88 -16.73 1.51
N GLU A 108 2.84 -15.88 1.18
CA GLU A 108 3.63 -15.12 2.12
C GLU A 108 3.03 -13.73 2.30
N VAL A 109 2.90 -13.25 3.54
CA VAL A 109 2.52 -11.87 3.83
C VAL A 109 3.72 -11.15 4.44
N ILE A 110 4.09 -10.02 3.85
CA ILE A 110 5.27 -9.24 4.23
C ILE A 110 4.81 -7.87 4.71
N PHE A 111 5.01 -7.56 5.99
CA PHE A 111 4.75 -6.23 6.53
C PHE A 111 6.03 -5.42 6.56
N ILE A 112 5.98 -4.16 6.07
CA ILE A 112 7.02 -3.14 6.27
C ILE A 112 6.36 -2.00 7.03
N PRO A 113 6.38 -2.02 8.39
CA PRO A 113 5.45 -1.23 9.19
C PRO A 113 5.83 0.24 9.31
N THR A 114 7.12 0.57 9.36
CA THR A 114 7.62 1.91 9.69
C THR A 114 8.65 2.45 8.69
N PRO A 115 8.32 2.56 7.38
CA PRO A 115 9.29 3.07 6.40
C PRO A 115 9.77 4.49 6.70
N CYS A 116 8.93 5.34 7.31
CA CYS A 116 9.23 6.73 7.70
C CYS A 116 9.46 6.85 9.22
N ALA A 117 10.31 5.96 9.77
CA ALA A 117 10.47 5.76 11.22
C ALA A 117 10.91 7.02 11.97
N SER A 118 11.94 7.72 11.46
CA SER A 118 12.49 8.90 12.13
C SER A 118 11.47 10.03 12.26
N SER A 119 10.71 10.30 11.20
CA SER A 119 9.66 11.32 11.20
C SER A 119 8.50 10.93 12.11
N ARG A 120 8.10 9.65 12.07
CA ARG A 120 7.08 9.12 12.99
C ARG A 120 7.47 9.34 14.46
N ASP A 121 8.72 9.10 14.80
CA ASP A 121 9.20 9.26 16.17
C ASP A 121 9.27 10.74 16.60
N LEU A 122 9.47 11.68 15.67
CA LEU A 122 9.31 13.11 15.93
C LEU A 122 7.85 13.50 16.19
N VAL A 123 6.92 12.96 15.40
CA VAL A 123 5.47 13.21 15.59
C VAL A 123 4.99 12.70 16.96
N LEU A 124 5.56 11.59 17.45
CA LEU A 124 5.26 11.01 18.77
C LEU A 124 6.13 11.58 19.90
N GLY A 125 7.06 12.47 19.59
CA GLY A 125 8.00 13.03 20.56
C GLY A 125 7.37 13.94 21.61
N ALA A 126 8.17 14.42 22.53
CA ALA A 126 7.73 15.30 23.61
C ALA A 126 7.24 16.68 23.11
N LYS A 127 7.68 17.10 21.93
CA LYS A 127 7.19 18.27 21.18
C LYS A 127 6.72 17.76 19.81
N PRO A 128 5.43 17.35 19.71
CA PRO A 128 4.91 16.81 18.46
C PRO A 128 4.96 17.82 17.33
N THR A 129 5.63 17.47 16.25
CA THR A 129 5.67 18.26 15.02
C THR A 129 5.12 17.46 13.85
N ALA A 130 4.39 18.09 12.94
CA ALA A 130 3.85 17.42 11.76
C ALA A 130 4.93 17.24 10.70
N VAL A 131 5.66 16.14 10.78
CA VAL A 131 6.67 15.76 9.78
C VAL A 131 6.13 14.63 8.93
N ALA A 132 5.81 14.93 7.69
CA ALA A 132 5.21 13.97 6.77
C ALA A 132 6.25 13.09 6.07
N GLY A 133 7.37 13.69 5.66
CA GLY A 133 8.37 13.04 4.84
C GLY A 133 9.57 12.52 5.62
N VAL A 134 10.57 12.04 4.91
CA VAL A 134 11.84 11.55 5.48
C VAL A 134 12.73 12.70 5.90
N LEU A 135 13.56 12.49 6.94
CA LEU A 135 14.48 13.50 7.48
C LEU A 135 15.77 13.56 6.65
N ALA A 136 15.64 13.70 5.34
CA ALA A 136 16.78 13.97 4.48
C ALA A 136 16.92 15.51 4.31
N PRO A 137 18.13 16.07 4.48
CA PRO A 137 18.32 17.50 4.30
C PRO A 137 17.91 17.94 2.90
N LEU A 138 17.10 18.97 2.82
CA LEU A 138 16.67 19.58 1.56
C LEU A 138 16.67 21.09 1.74
N ASP A 139 17.15 21.79 0.75
CA ASP A 139 17.14 23.25 0.60
C ASP A 139 15.94 23.56 -0.31
N ASP A 140 14.78 23.84 0.29
CA ASP A 140 13.51 24.04 -0.43
C ASP A 140 13.40 25.45 -1.02
N ASP A 141 13.97 26.47 -0.37
CA ASP A 141 13.95 27.89 -0.78
C ASP A 141 15.13 28.26 -1.67
N ARG A 142 16.20 27.44 -1.67
CA ARG A 142 17.41 27.58 -2.51
C ARG A 142 18.38 28.69 -2.07
N ASP A 143 18.50 28.91 -0.80
CA ASP A 143 19.42 29.83 -0.20
C ASP A 143 20.80 29.20 0.12
N LEU A 144 20.96 27.88 -0.04
CA LEU A 144 22.12 27.02 0.22
C LEU A 144 22.26 26.54 1.67
N ALA A 145 21.33 26.85 2.55
CA ALA A 145 21.19 26.20 3.83
C ALA A 145 20.20 25.01 3.72
N THR A 146 19.88 24.33 4.78
CA THR A 146 18.94 23.18 4.74
C THR A 146 18.24 23.01 6.07
N ASP A 147 16.94 22.79 6.06
CA ASP A 147 16.13 22.45 7.24
C ASP A 147 16.17 23.55 8.34
N GLU A 148 16.38 24.82 8.03
CA GLU A 148 16.53 25.89 9.03
C GLU A 148 15.21 26.47 9.52
N ASP A 149 14.20 26.59 8.66
CA ASP A 149 12.91 27.19 8.99
C ASP A 149 11.79 26.15 9.02
N GLY A 150 11.65 25.49 10.15
CA GLY A 150 10.64 24.47 10.38
C GLY A 150 9.48 24.93 11.27
N LEU A 151 8.54 24.00 11.51
CA LEU A 151 7.46 24.21 12.47
C LEU A 151 8.02 24.22 13.89
N GLU A 152 7.77 25.30 14.65
CA GLU A 152 8.28 25.49 15.99
C GLU A 152 7.21 26.01 16.96
N ASP A 153 7.28 25.58 18.21
CA ASP A 153 6.44 26.05 19.31
C ASP A 153 6.91 27.44 19.76
N VAL A 154 6.31 28.51 19.19
CA VAL A 154 6.74 29.89 19.40
C VAL A 154 6.28 30.48 20.74
N ASN A 155 5.26 29.93 21.36
CA ASN A 155 4.71 30.40 22.64
C ASN A 155 5.19 29.57 23.85
N GLY A 156 5.87 28.44 23.61
CA GLY A 156 6.44 27.55 24.64
C GLY A 156 5.39 26.73 25.39
N ASP A 157 4.20 26.50 24.83
CA ASP A 157 3.14 25.72 25.48
C ASP A 157 3.26 24.20 25.25
N GLY A 158 4.22 23.76 24.45
CA GLY A 158 4.50 22.36 24.13
C GLY A 158 3.69 21.82 22.96
N VAL A 159 2.93 22.67 22.26
CA VAL A 159 2.13 22.30 21.10
C VAL A 159 2.46 23.24 19.95
N ILE A 160 2.55 22.69 18.75
CA ILE A 160 2.58 23.49 17.53
C ILE A 160 1.15 23.61 17.01
N SER A 161 0.67 24.85 16.91
CA SER A 161 -0.66 25.19 16.42
C SER A 161 -0.60 26.14 15.22
N GLN A 162 -1.63 26.93 14.98
CA GLN A 162 -1.70 27.86 13.88
C GLN A 162 -1.54 29.30 14.34
N LEU A 163 -0.98 30.13 13.48
CA LEU A 163 -1.02 31.57 13.57
C LEU A 163 -2.04 32.11 12.57
N ARG A 164 -2.99 32.95 13.03
CA ARG A 164 -3.84 33.68 12.13
C ARG A 164 -3.53 35.18 12.18
N ILE A 165 -3.32 35.74 11.02
CA ILE A 165 -2.90 37.11 10.80
C ILE A 165 -4.11 37.89 10.28
N LYS A 166 -4.55 38.92 10.99
CA LYS A 166 -5.64 39.79 10.51
C LYS A 166 -5.19 40.56 9.30
N ARG A 167 -5.86 40.35 8.16
CA ARG A 167 -5.54 40.99 6.89
C ARG A 167 -6.79 41.23 6.07
N GLN A 168 -7.04 42.48 5.73
CA GLN A 168 -8.13 42.80 4.80
C GLN A 168 -7.80 42.19 3.42
N GLY A 169 -8.72 41.34 2.93
CA GLY A 169 -8.50 40.60 1.71
C GLY A 169 -7.62 39.35 1.87
N GLY A 170 -7.46 38.85 3.10
CA GLY A 170 -6.78 37.59 3.38
C GLY A 170 -7.47 36.37 2.74
N ARG A 171 -6.83 35.24 2.78
CA ARG A 171 -7.29 34.01 2.12
C ARG A 171 -8.41 33.29 2.88
N TYR A 172 -8.58 33.57 4.17
CA TYR A 172 -9.51 32.83 5.04
C TYR A 172 -10.56 33.73 5.67
N ARG A 173 -11.75 33.18 5.88
CA ARG A 173 -12.84 33.75 6.65
C ARG A 173 -13.31 32.76 7.72
N VAL A 174 -13.92 33.26 8.77
CA VAL A 174 -14.58 32.43 9.79
C VAL A 174 -15.86 31.85 9.21
N SER A 175 -16.12 30.57 9.49
CA SER A 175 -17.38 29.92 9.13
C SER A 175 -18.55 30.59 9.84
N SER A 176 -19.70 30.70 9.16
CA SER A 176 -20.95 31.11 9.78
C SER A 176 -21.58 30.01 10.64
N ARG A 177 -21.10 28.76 10.54
CA ARG A 177 -21.61 27.59 11.25
C ARG A 177 -20.90 27.34 12.57
N ASP A 178 -19.60 27.59 12.61
CA ASP A 178 -18.78 27.43 13.80
C ASP A 178 -17.57 28.37 13.75
N VAL A 179 -17.35 29.13 14.80
CA VAL A 179 -16.25 30.10 14.91
C VAL A 179 -14.86 29.45 14.90
N CYS A 180 -14.79 28.15 15.18
CA CYS A 180 -13.56 27.38 15.13
C CYS A 180 -13.15 27.00 13.69
N ALA A 181 -14.08 26.98 12.74
CA ALA A 181 -13.77 26.62 11.37
C ALA A 181 -13.35 27.86 10.56
N LEU A 182 -12.14 27.81 10.01
CA LEU A 182 -11.61 28.79 9.05
C LEU A 182 -11.71 28.22 7.65
N ILE A 183 -12.34 28.97 6.74
CA ILE A 183 -12.66 28.54 5.40
C ILE A 183 -11.86 29.35 4.40
N GLU A 184 -11.19 28.68 3.50
CA GLU A 184 -10.53 29.35 2.40
C GLU A 184 -11.54 30.01 1.47
N CYS A 185 -11.33 31.27 1.16
CA CYS A 185 -12.18 32.07 0.30
C CYS A 185 -12.12 31.60 -1.15
N ALA A 186 -13.27 31.59 -1.83
CA ALA A 186 -13.29 31.31 -3.25
C ALA A 186 -12.58 32.39 -4.06
N PRO A 187 -12.10 32.11 -5.29
CA PRO A 187 -11.49 33.12 -6.15
C PRO A 187 -12.41 34.34 -6.31
N GLY A 188 -11.91 35.51 -5.91
CA GLY A 188 -12.67 36.78 -5.94
C GLY A 188 -13.43 37.11 -4.63
N GLU A 189 -13.48 36.21 -3.66
CA GLU A 189 -13.97 36.48 -2.31
C GLU A 189 -12.83 37.05 -1.44
N LEU A 190 -13.14 38.00 -0.59
CA LEU A 190 -12.18 38.64 0.31
C LEU A 190 -12.35 38.10 1.73
N GLY A 191 -11.31 37.49 2.27
CA GLY A 191 -11.27 37.02 3.65
C GLY A 191 -10.77 38.11 4.62
N ALA A 192 -10.68 37.71 5.87
CA ALA A 192 -10.24 38.58 6.97
C ALA A 192 -8.92 38.11 7.59
N TYR A 193 -8.42 36.94 7.20
CA TYR A 193 -7.24 36.32 7.80
C TYR A 193 -6.36 35.64 6.75
N ASP A 194 -5.04 35.67 7.00
CA ASP A 194 -4.11 34.67 6.49
C ASP A 194 -3.80 33.67 7.61
N LEU A 195 -3.48 32.43 7.26
CA LEU A 195 -3.27 31.32 8.18
C LEU A 195 -1.96 30.63 7.85
N ILE A 196 -1.09 30.48 8.84
CA ILE A 196 0.17 29.75 8.74
C ILE A 196 0.34 28.86 9.98
N TRP A 197 1.26 27.91 9.95
CA TRP A 197 1.68 27.18 11.14
C TRP A 197 2.64 27.98 11.99
N GLU A 198 2.72 27.68 13.30
CA GLU A 198 3.73 28.26 14.18
C GLU A 198 5.15 27.94 13.69
N GLY A 199 6.03 28.93 13.74
CA GLY A 199 7.43 28.85 13.40
C GLY A 199 8.11 30.20 13.57
N PHE A 200 9.43 30.21 13.60
CA PHE A 200 10.25 31.39 13.58
C PHE A 200 10.81 31.61 12.17
N ASP A 201 11.25 32.82 11.90
CA ASP A 201 12.08 33.22 10.80
C ASP A 201 13.55 33.13 11.31
N ASN A 202 14.19 31.98 11.08
CA ASN A 202 15.49 31.67 11.69
C ASN A 202 16.67 32.20 10.86
N ASP A 203 16.48 32.38 9.56
CA ASP A 203 17.52 32.93 8.65
C ASP A 203 17.42 34.45 8.48
N GLY A 204 16.26 35.04 8.78
CA GLY A 204 16.02 36.48 8.79
C GLY A 204 15.61 37.06 7.43
N ASP A 205 15.07 36.23 6.53
CA ASP A 205 14.59 36.63 5.21
C ASP A 205 13.16 37.23 5.25
N GLY A 206 12.45 37.05 6.36
CA GLY A 206 11.10 37.57 6.61
C GLY A 206 9.98 36.56 6.27
N GLN A 207 10.30 35.35 5.85
CA GLN A 207 9.37 34.26 5.68
C GLN A 207 9.39 33.34 6.91
N ILE A 208 8.54 32.32 6.95
CA ILE A 208 8.42 31.40 8.09
C ILE A 208 7.96 30.07 7.55
N ASN A 209 8.63 28.97 7.93
CA ASN A 209 8.32 27.61 7.55
C ASN A 209 8.50 27.30 6.05
N GLU A 210 9.42 27.96 5.35
CA GLU A 210 9.69 27.71 3.93
C GLU A 210 10.63 26.54 3.69
N ASP A 211 11.50 26.19 4.66
CA ASP A 211 12.44 25.07 4.58
C ASP A 211 12.27 24.07 5.76
N PRO A 212 11.10 23.40 5.84
CA PRO A 212 10.80 22.53 6.98
C PRO A 212 11.51 21.17 6.86
N ARG A 213 12.01 20.67 7.99
CA ARG A 213 12.55 19.32 8.10
C ARG A 213 11.55 18.26 7.66
N GLY A 214 12.01 17.31 6.84
CA GLY A 214 11.15 16.19 6.42
C GLY A 214 10.12 16.58 5.37
N SER A 215 10.47 17.48 4.47
CA SER A 215 9.65 17.90 3.34
C SER A 215 9.51 16.80 2.27
N ILE A 216 10.50 15.89 2.13
CA ILE A 216 10.48 14.84 1.11
C ILE A 216 9.49 13.74 1.45
N THR A 217 8.38 13.68 0.75
CA THR A 217 7.34 12.67 0.95
C THR A 217 7.74 11.31 0.37
N LEU A 218 8.10 10.35 1.21
CA LEU A 218 8.53 9.00 0.80
C LEU A 218 7.49 8.28 -0.08
N ALA A 219 6.20 8.47 0.20
CA ALA A 219 5.13 7.88 -0.59
C ALA A 219 5.14 8.29 -2.07
N ASN A 220 5.78 9.44 -2.40
CA ASN A 220 5.84 10.05 -3.73
C ASN A 220 7.27 10.20 -4.28
N ASP A 221 8.25 9.52 -3.68
CA ASP A 221 9.67 9.58 -4.11
C ASP A 221 10.04 8.49 -5.14
N PHE A 222 9.05 7.85 -5.81
CA PHE A 222 9.30 6.77 -6.78
C PHE A 222 9.29 7.28 -8.23
N ALA A 223 10.03 6.57 -9.12
CA ALA A 223 10.35 7.07 -10.45
C ALA A 223 9.19 7.11 -11.46
N ILE A 224 8.08 6.42 -11.19
CA ILE A 224 6.96 6.35 -12.14
C ILE A 224 6.10 7.62 -12.04
N ARG A 225 5.91 8.30 -13.17
CA ARG A 225 5.15 9.57 -13.27
C ARG A 225 5.64 10.66 -12.32
N TRP A 226 6.86 10.54 -11.84
CA TRP A 226 7.45 11.51 -10.92
C TRP A 226 7.51 12.93 -11.54
N SER A 227 7.33 13.95 -10.71
CA SER A 227 7.41 15.36 -11.09
C SER A 227 8.07 16.19 -10.00
N ASP A 228 9.04 16.98 -10.38
CA ASP A 228 9.71 18.00 -9.53
C ASP A 228 8.82 19.19 -9.15
N LYS A 229 7.62 19.26 -9.71
CA LYS A 229 6.67 20.36 -9.50
C LYS A 229 5.64 20.09 -8.41
N GLN A 230 5.62 18.87 -7.87
CA GLN A 230 4.67 18.56 -6.81
C GLN A 230 5.25 18.91 -5.43
N PRO A 231 4.41 19.34 -4.47
CA PRO A 231 4.86 19.59 -3.10
C PRO A 231 5.53 18.35 -2.49
N GLY A 232 6.64 18.52 -1.80
CA GLY A 232 7.41 17.44 -1.19
C GLY A 232 8.14 16.53 -2.18
N ALA A 233 8.30 16.97 -3.45
CA ALA A 233 9.15 16.28 -4.41
C ALA A 233 10.62 16.58 -4.16
N ASN A 234 11.46 15.58 -4.25
CA ASN A 234 12.90 15.72 -4.25
C ASN A 234 13.41 16.27 -5.60
N ARG A 235 14.71 16.54 -5.73
CA ARG A 235 15.37 16.92 -7.00
C ARG A 235 15.34 15.80 -8.04
N PHE A 236 15.38 14.55 -7.60
CA PHE A 236 15.30 13.33 -8.43
C PHE A 236 14.49 12.27 -7.68
N PRO A 237 13.78 11.38 -8.40
CA PRO A 237 13.09 10.27 -7.75
C PRO A 237 14.08 9.29 -7.12
N MET A 238 13.65 8.61 -6.07
CA MET A 238 14.45 7.60 -5.34
C MET A 238 15.78 8.14 -4.81
N LEU A 239 15.81 9.41 -4.40
CA LEU A 239 17.01 10.02 -3.84
C LEU A 239 17.20 9.68 -2.36
N THR A 240 16.14 9.39 -1.63
CA THR A 240 16.23 9.05 -0.22
C THR A 240 16.79 7.62 -0.02
N ALA A 241 17.43 7.38 1.11
CA ALA A 241 17.93 6.03 1.45
C ALA A 241 16.77 5.04 1.61
N GLU A 242 15.65 5.52 2.15
CA GLU A 242 14.42 4.77 2.39
C GLU A 242 13.79 4.29 1.08
N SER A 243 13.60 5.17 0.10
CA SER A 243 13.00 4.79 -1.19
C SER A 243 13.87 3.81 -1.96
N ARG A 244 15.21 4.01 -1.93
CA ARG A 244 16.16 3.07 -2.54
C ARG A 244 16.12 1.71 -1.88
N ALA A 245 16.14 1.65 -0.54
CA ALA A 245 16.09 0.40 0.19
C ALA A 245 14.79 -0.38 -0.06
N LEU A 246 13.65 0.34 -0.15
CA LEU A 246 12.37 -0.25 -0.55
C LEU A 246 12.41 -0.78 -1.98
N ALA A 247 12.92 0.00 -2.94
CA ALA A 247 13.02 -0.41 -4.34
C ALA A 247 13.92 -1.65 -4.50
N ASP A 248 15.09 -1.66 -3.86
CA ASP A 248 16.01 -2.81 -3.87
C ASP A 248 15.35 -4.05 -3.27
N PHE A 249 14.60 -3.89 -2.16
CA PHE A 249 13.85 -4.98 -1.57
C PHE A 249 12.79 -5.54 -2.53
N PHE A 250 12.00 -4.69 -3.17
CA PHE A 250 10.95 -5.15 -4.09
C PHE A 250 11.53 -5.85 -5.32
N VAL A 251 12.62 -5.32 -5.88
CA VAL A 251 13.32 -5.95 -7.01
C VAL A 251 13.91 -7.30 -6.63
N ALA A 252 14.42 -7.44 -5.40
CA ALA A 252 14.93 -8.71 -4.88
C ALA A 252 13.84 -9.75 -4.58
N HIS A 253 12.56 -9.33 -4.51
CA HIS A 253 11.43 -10.19 -4.21
C HIS A 253 10.41 -10.26 -5.38
N PRO A 254 10.77 -10.85 -6.53
CA PRO A 254 9.91 -10.91 -7.72
C PRO A 254 8.64 -11.76 -7.51
N ASN A 255 8.55 -12.49 -6.40
CA ASN A 255 7.38 -13.24 -5.97
C ASN A 255 6.24 -12.36 -5.43
N ILE A 256 6.45 -11.05 -5.27
CA ILE A 256 5.39 -10.11 -4.86
C ILE A 256 4.32 -10.03 -5.95
N SER A 257 3.14 -10.55 -5.63
CA SER A 257 1.97 -10.59 -6.52
C SER A 257 1.03 -9.41 -6.30
N ALA A 258 0.93 -8.95 -5.04
CA ALA A 258 0.11 -7.80 -4.67
C ALA A 258 0.80 -6.96 -3.59
N ALA A 259 0.43 -5.68 -3.54
CA ALA A 259 0.95 -4.74 -2.55
C ALA A 259 -0.18 -3.80 -2.06
N ILE A 260 -0.20 -3.56 -0.77
CA ILE A 260 -1.13 -2.65 -0.09
C ILE A 260 -0.31 -1.55 0.56
N ASN A 261 -0.49 -0.31 0.15
CA ASN A 261 -0.02 0.87 0.88
C ASN A 261 -1.12 1.33 1.83
N LEU A 262 -0.91 1.20 3.12
CA LEU A 262 -1.86 1.65 4.12
C LEU A 262 -1.77 3.16 4.34
N ARG A 263 -2.92 3.83 4.32
CA ARG A 263 -3.11 5.24 4.64
C ARG A 263 -4.07 5.38 5.81
N SER A 264 -3.97 6.46 6.56
CA SER A 264 -4.74 6.63 7.79
C SER A 264 -6.23 6.85 7.57
N LEU A 265 -6.60 7.86 6.78
CA LEU A 265 -7.97 8.36 6.70
C LEU A 265 -8.60 8.16 5.32
N GLY A 266 -9.87 7.75 5.28
CA GLY A 266 -10.66 7.66 4.07
C GLY A 266 -11.66 6.50 4.03
N GLY A 267 -11.33 5.32 4.55
CA GLY A 267 -12.17 4.12 4.43
C GLY A 267 -12.48 3.80 2.97
N ALA A 268 -11.44 3.76 2.13
CA ALA A 268 -11.53 3.60 0.69
C ALA A 268 -10.37 2.73 0.17
N LEU A 269 -10.48 2.31 -1.08
CA LEU A 269 -9.41 1.62 -1.82
C LEU A 269 -9.20 2.34 -3.16
N THR A 270 -7.95 2.58 -3.54
CA THR A 270 -7.59 2.94 -4.92
C THR A 270 -6.66 1.88 -5.47
N VAL A 271 -6.83 1.50 -6.74
CA VAL A 271 -6.04 0.44 -7.37
C VAL A 271 -5.21 1.06 -8.50
N ALA A 272 -3.90 0.82 -8.50
CA ALA A 272 -3.00 1.28 -9.54
C ALA A 272 -3.36 0.64 -10.90
N GLY A 273 -3.15 1.38 -11.99
CA GLY A 273 -3.48 0.92 -13.35
C GLY A 273 -4.96 0.96 -13.72
N GLY A 274 -5.87 1.19 -12.75
CA GLY A 274 -7.32 1.28 -12.98
C GLY A 274 -7.86 2.69 -13.23
N GLN A 275 -7.05 3.71 -13.04
CA GLN A 275 -7.46 5.10 -13.22
C GLN A 275 -7.36 5.54 -14.69
N PRO A 276 -8.33 6.34 -15.21
CA PRO A 276 -8.12 7.04 -16.47
C PRO A 276 -6.87 7.91 -16.33
N GLN A 277 -5.93 7.78 -17.26
CA GLN A 277 -4.78 8.69 -17.28
C GLN A 277 -5.26 10.13 -17.36
N ALA A 278 -4.65 11.03 -16.55
CA ALA A 278 -4.87 12.45 -16.70
C ALA A 278 -4.66 12.85 -18.19
N PRO A 279 -5.43 13.82 -18.73
CA PRO A 279 -5.31 14.21 -20.14
C PRO A 279 -3.84 14.53 -20.43
N GLU A 280 -3.29 13.82 -21.42
CA GLU A 280 -1.92 14.01 -21.88
C GLU A 280 -1.65 15.50 -22.13
N ALA A 281 -0.57 16.02 -21.57
CA ALA A 281 -0.02 17.29 -22.03
C ALA A 281 0.18 17.21 -23.56
N PRO A 282 -0.12 18.25 -24.35
CA PRO A 282 -0.11 18.20 -25.80
C PRO A 282 1.22 17.63 -26.30
N ALA A 283 1.11 16.55 -27.05
CA ALA A 283 2.23 15.74 -27.52
C ALA A 283 3.24 16.60 -28.28
N GLY A 284 4.39 16.85 -27.66
CA GLY A 284 5.56 17.30 -28.36
C GLY A 284 5.99 16.24 -29.38
N ARG A 285 6.17 16.63 -30.62
CA ARG A 285 6.58 15.75 -31.72
C ARG A 285 7.82 14.94 -31.30
N GLY A 286 7.67 13.60 -31.19
CA GLY A 286 8.79 12.68 -31.13
C GLY A 286 8.87 11.64 -30.02
N ARG A 287 7.98 11.64 -29.01
CA ARG A 287 7.91 10.54 -28.04
C ARG A 287 6.95 9.48 -28.56
N ARG A 288 7.47 8.31 -28.93
CA ARG A 288 6.66 7.10 -29.10
C ARG A 288 6.09 6.77 -27.71
N THR A 289 4.80 6.98 -27.52
CA THR A 289 4.05 6.34 -26.42
C THR A 289 4.27 4.85 -26.57
N PRO A 290 4.63 4.11 -25.51
CA PRO A 290 4.58 2.66 -25.53
C PRO A 290 3.17 2.24 -25.99
N PRO A 291 3.00 1.17 -26.79
CA PRO A 291 1.69 0.70 -27.15
C PRO A 291 0.93 0.43 -25.85
N GLN A 292 -0.05 1.25 -25.54
CA GLN A 292 -1.00 0.97 -24.48
C GLN A 292 -1.73 -0.30 -24.90
N GLY A 293 -1.46 -1.40 -24.21
CA GLY A 293 -2.43 -2.48 -24.14
C GLY A 293 -3.73 -1.84 -23.66
N ASP A 294 -4.84 -2.33 -24.13
CA ASP A 294 -6.17 -1.77 -23.84
C ASP A 294 -6.53 -1.72 -22.34
N GLY A 295 -5.65 -2.17 -21.44
CA GLY A 295 -5.78 -2.11 -19.96
C GLY A 295 -7.10 -2.74 -19.43
N ALA A 296 -7.92 -3.27 -20.32
CA ALA A 296 -9.26 -3.73 -20.01
C ALA A 296 -9.26 -4.85 -18.96
N ARG A 297 -8.27 -5.75 -19.01
CA ARG A 297 -8.17 -6.84 -18.03
C ARG A 297 -7.75 -6.34 -16.65
N ASP A 298 -6.75 -5.47 -16.58
CA ASP A 298 -6.28 -4.91 -15.30
C ASP A 298 -7.37 -4.04 -14.67
N LYS A 299 -8.15 -3.32 -15.49
CA LYS A 299 -9.35 -2.61 -15.01
C LYS A 299 -10.39 -3.59 -14.43
N GLN A 300 -10.69 -4.71 -15.09
CA GLN A 300 -11.62 -5.73 -14.56
C GLN A 300 -11.13 -6.29 -13.22
N VAL A 301 -9.83 -6.55 -13.08
CA VAL A 301 -9.25 -6.99 -11.81
C VAL A 301 -9.35 -5.88 -10.76
N GLY A 302 -9.08 -4.63 -11.14
CA GLY A 302 -9.26 -3.47 -10.25
C GLY A 302 -10.70 -3.34 -9.74
N ASP A 303 -11.70 -3.46 -10.62
CA ASP A 303 -13.12 -3.45 -10.25
C ASP A 303 -13.47 -4.62 -9.30
N ALA A 304 -12.89 -5.81 -9.53
CA ALA A 304 -13.06 -6.97 -8.64
C ALA A 304 -12.42 -6.76 -7.26
N LEU A 305 -11.25 -6.13 -7.20
CA LEU A 305 -10.60 -5.76 -5.94
C LEU A 305 -11.40 -4.70 -5.15
N GLN A 306 -11.98 -3.72 -5.84
CA GLN A 306 -12.90 -2.76 -5.24
C GLN A 306 -14.13 -3.45 -4.63
N LYS A 307 -14.72 -4.39 -5.35
CA LYS A 307 -15.85 -5.18 -4.84
C LYS A 307 -15.45 -5.99 -3.62
N LEU A 308 -14.30 -6.68 -3.69
CA LEU A 308 -13.74 -7.45 -2.58
C LEU A 308 -13.54 -6.58 -1.34
N PHE A 309 -13.03 -5.36 -1.52
CA PHE A 309 -12.86 -4.38 -0.44
C PHE A 309 -14.20 -4.04 0.21
N VAL A 310 -15.23 -3.67 -0.57
CA VAL A 310 -16.55 -3.32 -0.05
C VAL A 310 -17.20 -4.47 0.72
N GLU A 311 -17.10 -5.70 0.18
CA GLU A 311 -17.68 -6.90 0.78
C GLU A 311 -17.04 -7.27 2.13
N ASN A 312 -15.73 -7.07 2.28
CA ASN A 312 -14.99 -7.47 3.47
C ASN A 312 -14.87 -6.37 4.53
N THR A 313 -14.94 -5.09 4.14
CA THR A 313 -14.80 -3.97 5.07
C THR A 313 -16.12 -3.30 5.45
N GLY A 314 -17.14 -3.47 4.60
CA GLY A 314 -18.40 -2.74 4.71
C GLY A 314 -18.31 -1.25 4.33
N TYR A 315 -17.14 -0.75 3.94
CA TYR A 315 -16.98 0.62 3.48
C TYR A 315 -17.61 0.79 2.10
N LYS A 316 -18.63 1.65 2.01
CA LYS A 316 -19.28 1.96 0.73
C LYS A 316 -18.60 3.18 0.09
N PRO A 317 -18.42 3.19 -1.24
CA PRO A 317 -17.99 4.40 -1.93
C PRO A 317 -18.95 5.56 -1.62
N ARG A 318 -18.40 6.73 -1.31
CA ARG A 318 -19.18 7.96 -1.15
C ARG A 318 -19.01 8.81 -2.41
N GLN A 319 -20.11 9.26 -2.99
CA GLN A 319 -20.06 10.20 -4.12
C GLN A 319 -19.37 11.50 -3.69
N GLY A 320 -18.32 11.91 -4.41
CA GLY A 320 -17.58 13.14 -4.15
C GLY A 320 -16.55 13.05 -3.03
N GLU A 321 -16.38 11.90 -2.38
CA GLU A 321 -15.34 11.62 -1.41
C GLU A 321 -14.31 10.62 -1.97
N GLU A 322 -13.99 10.72 -3.26
CA GLU A 322 -12.86 9.97 -3.79
C GLU A 322 -11.58 10.45 -3.07
N PRO A 323 -10.71 9.52 -2.62
CA PRO A 323 -9.44 9.90 -2.07
C PRO A 323 -8.71 10.82 -3.06
N GLU A 324 -8.07 11.86 -2.55
CA GLU A 324 -7.21 12.69 -3.38
C GLU A 324 -6.22 11.79 -4.13
N SER A 325 -5.92 12.15 -5.39
CA SER A 325 -4.89 11.45 -6.14
C SER A 325 -3.61 11.46 -5.30
N GLU A 326 -2.98 10.28 -5.15
CA GLU A 326 -1.72 10.15 -4.42
C GLU A 326 -0.59 11.01 -5.03
N GLY A 327 -0.85 11.68 -6.13
CA GLY A 327 0.13 12.47 -6.86
C GLY A 327 1.07 11.64 -7.73
N ALA A 328 1.97 12.35 -8.36
CA ALA A 328 3.01 11.75 -9.20
C ALA A 328 4.07 11.04 -8.34
N GLY A 329 4.74 10.03 -8.88
CA GLY A 329 5.81 9.31 -8.18
C GLY A 329 5.36 8.42 -7.03
N ASN A 330 4.07 8.05 -6.94
CA ASN A 330 3.59 7.24 -5.84
C ASN A 330 4.05 5.77 -5.91
N VAL A 331 4.19 5.16 -4.74
CA VAL A 331 4.71 3.79 -4.59
C VAL A 331 3.81 2.74 -5.24
N ALA A 332 2.49 2.91 -5.22
CA ALA A 332 1.57 1.92 -5.79
C ALA A 332 1.68 1.89 -7.32
N ASP A 333 1.78 3.03 -7.99
CA ASP A 333 2.03 3.09 -9.43
C ASP A 333 3.39 2.46 -9.77
N TRP A 334 4.43 2.70 -8.98
CA TRP A 334 5.74 2.11 -9.19
C TRP A 334 5.73 0.58 -9.03
N LEU A 335 5.07 0.07 -8.00
CA LEU A 335 4.92 -1.39 -7.78
C LEU A 335 4.13 -2.05 -8.92
N TYR A 336 3.11 -1.37 -9.45
CA TYR A 336 2.34 -1.87 -10.57
C TYR A 336 3.14 -1.81 -11.88
N GLU A 337 3.71 -0.66 -12.24
CA GLU A 337 4.34 -0.44 -13.53
C GLU A 337 5.77 -1.01 -13.63
N ALA A 338 6.56 -0.97 -12.55
CA ALA A 338 7.95 -1.42 -12.55
C ALA A 338 8.12 -2.85 -12.02
N CYS A 339 7.36 -3.25 -10.98
CA CYS A 339 7.46 -4.59 -10.40
C CYS A 339 6.39 -5.55 -10.89
N GLY A 340 5.36 -5.06 -11.58
CA GLY A 340 4.27 -5.86 -12.12
C GLY A 340 3.42 -6.53 -11.04
N ALA A 341 3.24 -5.90 -9.89
CA ALA A 341 2.36 -6.35 -8.82
C ALA A 341 0.99 -5.66 -8.89
N TYR A 342 -0.09 -6.31 -8.43
CA TYR A 342 -1.35 -5.62 -8.19
C TYR A 342 -1.19 -4.73 -6.98
N ALA A 343 -1.06 -3.42 -7.18
CA ALA A 343 -0.79 -2.45 -6.12
C ALA A 343 -1.98 -1.56 -5.83
N MET A 344 -2.16 -1.21 -4.55
CA MET A 344 -3.31 -0.45 -4.10
C MET A 344 -2.98 0.41 -2.88
N ASN A 345 -3.66 1.57 -2.77
CA ASN A 345 -3.69 2.36 -1.55
C ASN A 345 -4.97 2.03 -0.78
N TYR A 346 -4.83 1.60 0.45
CA TYR A 346 -5.90 1.26 1.36
C TYR A 346 -6.00 2.30 2.47
N TYR A 347 -7.07 3.07 2.47
CA TYR A 347 -7.36 4.10 3.48
C TYR A 347 -8.12 3.46 4.65
N LEU A 348 -7.46 3.37 5.81
CA LEU A 348 -7.89 2.54 6.94
C LEU A 348 -9.22 2.98 7.55
N ALA A 349 -9.30 4.20 8.04
CA ALA A 349 -10.39 4.63 8.88
C ALA A 349 -11.25 5.72 8.24
N ARG A 350 -12.55 5.68 8.51
CA ARG A 350 -13.45 6.82 8.36
C ARG A 350 -13.74 7.42 9.70
N LEU A 351 -13.89 8.74 9.74
CA LEU A 351 -14.59 9.36 10.85
C LEU A 351 -16.01 8.79 10.92
N PRO A 352 -16.55 8.54 12.13
CA PRO A 352 -17.91 8.06 12.29
C PRO A 352 -18.89 8.93 11.49
N GLU A 353 -19.89 8.32 10.85
CA GLU A 353 -20.95 9.10 10.20
C GLU A 353 -21.76 9.80 11.28
N PRO A 354 -22.19 11.06 11.05
CA PRO A 354 -23.16 11.68 11.94
C PRO A 354 -24.36 10.75 12.07
N GLU A 355 -24.88 10.61 13.30
CA GLU A 355 -26.09 9.82 13.53
C GLU A 355 -27.17 10.26 12.53
N LYS A 356 -27.84 9.28 11.92
CA LYS A 356 -28.91 9.54 10.96
C LYS A 356 -30.08 10.21 11.68
N GLY A 357 -29.95 11.51 11.88
CA GLY A 357 -31.11 12.38 12.07
C GLY A 357 -31.86 12.56 10.76
N ASP A 358 -33.09 13.09 10.84
CA ASP A 358 -33.82 13.51 9.66
C ASP A 358 -32.88 14.31 8.74
N LYS A 359 -32.87 13.97 7.43
CA LYS A 359 -32.05 14.71 6.47
C LYS A 359 -32.29 16.18 6.71
N PRO A 360 -31.25 16.99 7.02
CA PRO A 360 -31.43 18.40 7.18
C PRO A 360 -32.13 18.95 5.91
N PRO A 361 -33.03 19.93 6.03
CA PRO A 361 -33.62 20.56 4.86
C PRO A 361 -32.48 20.99 3.94
N ARG A 362 -32.69 20.88 2.62
CA ARG A 362 -31.67 21.21 1.61
C ARG A 362 -31.22 22.65 1.89
N GLU A 363 -30.02 22.79 2.46
CA GLU A 363 -29.46 24.10 2.78
C GLU A 363 -29.25 24.89 1.47
N GLU A 364 -29.62 26.16 1.47
CA GLU A 364 -29.37 27.06 0.33
C GLU A 364 -27.88 27.21 0.06
N ASN A 365 -27.03 27.14 1.11
CA ASN A 365 -25.57 27.19 1.04
C ASN A 365 -24.98 26.01 1.82
N PRO A 366 -24.77 24.84 1.19
CA PRO A 366 -24.14 23.71 1.86
C PRO A 366 -22.68 24.04 2.24
N PRO A 367 -22.12 23.42 3.31
CA PRO A 367 -20.72 23.62 3.67
C PRO A 367 -19.79 23.17 2.54
N THR A 368 -18.66 23.83 2.40
CA THR A 368 -17.58 23.33 1.53
C THR A 368 -17.09 21.97 2.05
N LYS A 369 -16.38 21.21 1.20
CA LYS A 369 -15.83 19.91 1.62
C LYS A 369 -14.90 20.04 2.83
N ASP A 370 -14.03 21.06 2.85
CA ASP A 370 -13.12 21.33 3.96
C ASP A 370 -13.88 21.82 5.21
N GLU A 371 -14.87 22.70 5.06
CA GLU A 371 -15.72 23.14 6.18
C GLU A 371 -16.43 21.96 6.85
N ALA A 372 -17.04 21.09 6.04
CA ALA A 372 -17.70 19.89 6.55
C ALA A 372 -16.72 18.97 7.30
N ALA A 373 -15.52 18.80 6.76
CA ALA A 373 -14.47 18.01 7.40
C ALA A 373 -13.99 18.63 8.71
N GLN A 374 -13.80 19.95 8.79
CA GLN A 374 -13.45 20.64 10.04
C GLN A 374 -14.54 20.48 11.09
N LEU A 375 -15.80 20.71 10.73
CA LEU A 375 -16.94 20.57 11.64
C LEU A 375 -17.10 19.14 12.18
N GLU A 376 -16.87 18.15 11.33
CA GLU A 376 -16.92 16.74 11.73
C GLU A 376 -15.77 16.41 12.70
N TRP A 377 -14.56 16.92 12.42
CA TRP A 377 -13.40 16.71 13.29
C TRP A 377 -13.58 17.36 14.66
N LEU A 378 -14.14 18.55 14.73
CA LEU A 378 -14.47 19.24 16.00
C LEU A 378 -15.42 18.42 16.89
N LYS A 379 -16.31 17.63 16.31
CA LYS A 379 -17.20 16.73 17.08
C LYS A 379 -16.46 15.52 17.64
N HIS A 380 -15.49 14.98 16.91
CA HIS A 380 -14.81 13.74 17.27
C HIS A 380 -13.54 13.93 18.09
N ALA A 381 -12.83 15.03 17.88
CA ALA A 381 -11.58 15.36 18.56
C ALA A 381 -11.48 16.85 18.87
N PRO A 382 -12.39 17.41 19.71
CA PRO A 382 -12.36 18.83 20.06
C PRO A 382 -11.06 19.22 20.76
N GLU A 383 -10.38 18.29 21.41
CA GLU A 383 -9.08 18.48 22.05
C GLU A 383 -7.94 18.78 21.08
N ASP A 384 -8.13 18.54 19.78
CA ASP A 384 -7.15 18.87 18.73
C ASP A 384 -7.24 20.32 18.26
N TYR A 385 -8.22 21.07 18.78
CA TYR A 385 -8.41 22.48 18.48
C TYR A 385 -8.14 23.33 19.71
N LEU A 386 -7.38 24.42 19.55
CA LEU A 386 -7.04 25.40 20.59
C LEU A 386 -7.78 26.70 20.35
N GLU A 387 -8.25 27.35 21.43
CA GLU A 387 -8.84 28.67 21.35
C GLU A 387 -7.81 29.71 20.90
N TRP A 388 -8.23 30.62 20.04
CA TRP A 388 -7.39 31.73 19.56
C TRP A 388 -7.08 32.72 20.68
N LYS A 389 -5.78 33.03 20.86
CA LYS A 389 -5.27 33.99 21.84
C LYS A 389 -4.40 35.01 21.15
N SER A 390 -4.46 36.27 21.59
CA SER A 390 -3.55 37.29 21.10
C SER A 390 -2.10 36.94 21.43
N PHE A 391 -1.23 37.06 20.45
CA PHE A 391 0.19 36.75 20.58
C PHE A 391 1.01 37.80 19.82
N LYS A 392 2.19 38.15 20.33
CA LYS A 392 3.13 39.05 19.66
C LYS A 392 4.28 38.24 19.09
N HIS A 393 4.21 37.99 17.79
CA HIS A 393 5.25 37.27 17.06
C HIS A 393 6.44 38.18 16.74
N ALA A 394 7.67 37.64 16.76
CA ALA A 394 8.88 38.42 16.57
C ALA A 394 8.94 39.08 15.18
N THR A 395 8.63 38.34 14.13
CA THR A 395 8.67 38.79 12.72
C THR A 395 7.32 39.37 12.28
N LEU A 396 6.19 38.72 12.61
CA LEU A 396 4.86 39.09 12.09
C LEU A 396 4.14 40.16 12.90
N GLY A 397 4.65 40.54 14.09
CA GLY A 397 3.98 41.50 14.99
C GLY A 397 2.77 40.93 15.71
N ASP A 398 1.64 41.67 15.75
CA ASP A 398 0.43 41.26 16.47
C ASP A 398 -0.36 40.22 15.63
N VAL A 399 -0.46 39.00 16.15
CA VAL A 399 -1.18 37.85 15.55
C VAL A 399 -2.09 37.20 16.60
N GLU A 400 -2.83 36.19 16.19
CA GLU A 400 -3.54 35.31 17.13
C GLU A 400 -3.00 33.87 16.93
N ILE A 401 -2.73 33.18 18.05
CA ILE A 401 -2.21 31.81 18.10
C ILE A 401 -3.28 30.85 18.59
N GLY A 402 -3.41 29.67 18.01
CA GLY A 402 -4.43 28.67 18.31
C GLY A 402 -4.86 27.88 17.09
N GLY A 403 -6.14 27.56 16.96
CA GLY A 403 -6.63 26.75 15.85
C GLY A 403 -6.22 25.27 15.96
N TRP A 404 -5.98 24.61 14.85
CA TRP A 404 -5.65 23.19 14.82
C TRP A 404 -4.21 22.93 15.28
N LYS A 405 -4.01 21.88 16.05
CA LYS A 405 -2.66 21.34 16.31
C LYS A 405 -2.07 20.80 15.01
N ALA A 406 -0.78 20.90 14.83
CA ALA A 406 -0.09 20.50 13.59
C ALA A 406 -0.28 19.01 13.25
N VAL A 407 -0.42 18.14 14.26
CA VAL A 407 -0.68 16.71 14.11
C VAL A 407 -2.17 16.35 14.01
N ALA A 408 -3.08 17.33 14.18
CA ALA A 408 -4.51 17.11 14.10
C ALA A 408 -4.96 16.76 12.69
N ARG A 409 -6.10 16.06 12.58
CA ARG A 409 -6.74 15.72 11.30
C ARG A 409 -5.90 14.83 10.37
N ARG A 410 -4.80 14.24 10.87
CA ARG A 410 -3.92 13.33 10.11
C ARG A 410 -4.23 11.87 10.40
N ASP A 411 -4.74 11.60 11.61
CA ASP A 411 -5.00 10.23 12.04
C ASP A 411 -6.22 10.14 12.96
N VAL A 412 -6.72 8.92 13.18
CA VAL A 412 -7.78 8.62 14.14
C VAL A 412 -7.19 8.30 15.52
N LYS A 413 -8.04 8.22 16.54
CA LYS A 413 -7.60 7.71 17.85
C LYS A 413 -7.13 6.24 17.76
N PRO A 414 -6.16 5.80 18.56
CA PRO A 414 -5.61 4.45 18.49
C PRO A 414 -6.64 3.33 18.55
N ALA A 415 -7.70 3.48 19.34
CA ALA A 415 -8.79 2.50 19.41
C ALA A 415 -9.52 2.32 18.06
N HIS A 416 -9.79 3.41 17.35
CA HIS A 416 -10.39 3.35 16.00
C HIS A 416 -9.41 2.78 14.96
N ALA A 417 -8.10 3.04 15.12
CA ALA A 417 -7.08 2.45 14.26
C ALA A 417 -7.04 0.91 14.40
N ILE A 418 -7.20 0.38 15.62
CA ILE A 418 -7.28 -1.08 15.89
C ILE A 418 -8.55 -1.67 15.26
N GLU A 419 -9.69 -0.98 15.37
CA GLU A 419 -10.93 -1.41 14.70
C GLU A 419 -10.76 -1.43 13.17
N ALA A 420 -10.18 -0.39 12.61
CA ALA A 420 -9.90 -0.30 11.18
C ALA A 420 -8.92 -1.39 10.70
N ALA A 421 -7.92 -1.74 11.53
CA ALA A 421 -6.99 -2.83 11.26
C ALA A 421 -7.71 -4.19 11.15
N THR A 422 -8.80 -4.41 11.92
CA THR A 422 -9.61 -5.63 11.82
C THR A 422 -10.28 -5.73 10.45
N LYS A 423 -10.83 -4.64 9.93
CA LYS A 423 -11.44 -4.59 8.59
C LYS A 423 -10.37 -4.76 7.49
N ALA A 424 -9.19 -4.16 7.68
CA ALA A 424 -8.07 -4.33 6.76
C ALA A 424 -7.57 -5.79 6.74
N LEU A 425 -7.59 -6.47 7.88
CA LEU A 425 -7.25 -7.89 7.96
C LEU A 425 -8.26 -8.76 7.22
N ASP A 426 -9.56 -8.48 7.32
CA ASP A 426 -10.58 -9.25 6.58
C ASP A 426 -10.40 -9.07 5.06
N PHE A 427 -10.09 -7.87 4.60
CA PHE A 427 -9.72 -7.63 3.20
C PHE A 427 -8.42 -8.36 2.82
N LEU A 428 -7.37 -8.31 3.66
CA LEU A 428 -6.10 -9.00 3.40
C LEU A 428 -6.29 -10.51 3.28
N TRP A 429 -7.14 -11.13 4.12
CA TRP A 429 -7.50 -12.55 3.99
C TRP A 429 -8.18 -12.85 2.66
N ALA A 430 -9.14 -12.02 2.27
CA ALA A 430 -9.81 -12.17 0.98
C ALA A 430 -8.85 -11.98 -0.21
N LEU A 431 -7.88 -11.10 -0.09
CA LEU A 431 -6.82 -10.91 -1.08
C LEU A 431 -5.88 -12.13 -1.15
N CYS A 432 -5.52 -12.73 -0.01
CA CYS A 432 -4.77 -14.01 0.01
C CYS A 432 -5.53 -15.11 -0.73
N ASP A 433 -6.85 -15.19 -0.54
CA ASP A 433 -7.70 -16.16 -1.25
C ASP A 433 -7.80 -15.89 -2.76
N ALA A 434 -7.80 -14.63 -3.13
CA ALA A 434 -7.85 -14.21 -4.53
C ALA A 434 -6.53 -14.43 -5.30
N THR A 435 -5.39 -14.55 -4.59
CA THR A 435 -4.06 -14.71 -5.21
C THR A 435 -4.02 -15.93 -6.14
N ALA A 436 -3.27 -15.82 -7.24
CA ALA A 436 -3.14 -16.89 -8.23
C ALA A 436 -2.70 -18.22 -7.60
N ARG A 437 -3.48 -19.27 -7.83
CA ARG A 437 -3.20 -20.64 -7.37
C ARG A 437 -3.17 -21.59 -8.55
N LEU A 438 -1.97 -21.98 -8.94
CA LEU A 438 -1.77 -22.85 -10.07
C LEU A 438 -1.94 -24.32 -9.66
N ARG A 439 -2.60 -25.10 -10.51
CA ARG A 439 -2.81 -26.53 -10.32
C ARG A 439 -2.77 -27.25 -11.65
N ILE A 440 -2.08 -28.39 -11.68
CA ILE A 440 -2.20 -29.34 -12.79
C ILE A 440 -3.53 -30.04 -12.66
N THR A 441 -4.46 -29.77 -13.57
CA THR A 441 -5.82 -30.29 -13.51
C THR A 441 -6.03 -31.50 -14.38
N LYS A 442 -5.26 -31.61 -15.51
CA LYS A 442 -5.32 -32.76 -16.40
C LYS A 442 -3.97 -33.13 -16.94
N LEU A 443 -3.75 -34.41 -17.09
CA LEU A 443 -2.64 -34.99 -17.83
C LEU A 443 -3.19 -36.08 -18.72
N GLU A 444 -3.28 -35.79 -20.02
CA GLU A 444 -3.93 -36.64 -21.02
C GLU A 444 -2.87 -37.24 -21.96
N ALA A 445 -3.10 -38.45 -22.43
CA ALA A 445 -2.25 -39.12 -23.41
C ALA A 445 -3.06 -39.69 -24.56
N LYS A 446 -2.57 -39.56 -25.80
CA LYS A 446 -3.06 -40.21 -27.01
C LYS A 446 -1.97 -41.16 -27.50
N ASP A 447 -2.28 -42.45 -27.60
CA ASP A 447 -1.38 -43.44 -28.15
C ASP A 447 -1.29 -43.24 -29.68
N LEU A 448 -0.07 -43.06 -30.18
CA LEU A 448 0.20 -42.91 -31.62
C LEU A 448 0.78 -44.18 -32.25
N GLY A 449 0.96 -45.26 -31.47
CA GLY A 449 1.62 -46.49 -31.87
C GLY A 449 3.13 -46.47 -31.61
N ASP A 450 3.73 -47.67 -31.70
CA ASP A 450 5.21 -47.87 -31.58
C ASP A 450 5.83 -47.26 -30.30
N GLY A 451 5.07 -47.31 -29.18
CA GLY A 451 5.49 -46.72 -27.90
C GLY A 451 5.56 -45.18 -27.91
N THR A 452 4.95 -44.54 -28.91
CA THR A 452 4.91 -43.09 -29.06
C THR A 452 3.57 -42.55 -28.56
N PHE A 453 3.61 -41.50 -27.75
CA PHE A 453 2.42 -40.88 -27.14
C PHE A 453 2.43 -39.38 -27.33
N LYS A 454 1.27 -38.79 -27.68
CA LYS A 454 1.06 -37.35 -27.57
C LYS A 454 0.51 -37.06 -26.18
N ILE A 455 1.19 -36.18 -25.45
CA ILE A 455 0.89 -35.82 -24.07
C ILE A 455 0.40 -34.39 -24.03
N ARG A 456 -0.67 -34.14 -23.27
CA ARG A 456 -1.19 -32.79 -22.95
C ARG A 456 -1.25 -32.61 -21.46
N LEU A 457 -0.63 -31.54 -20.95
CA LEU A 457 -0.77 -31.07 -19.59
C LEU A 457 -1.64 -29.82 -19.58
N THR A 458 -2.69 -29.81 -18.76
CA THR A 458 -3.53 -28.63 -18.51
C THR A 458 -3.22 -28.06 -17.14
N LEU A 459 -2.82 -26.79 -17.12
CA LEU A 459 -2.56 -26.02 -15.93
C LEU A 459 -3.68 -25.00 -15.76
N SER A 460 -4.30 -24.95 -14.58
CA SER A 460 -5.39 -24.05 -14.21
C SER A 460 -4.90 -23.03 -13.18
N ASN A 461 -5.35 -21.79 -13.28
CA ASN A 461 -5.29 -20.82 -12.20
C ASN A 461 -6.64 -20.80 -11.47
N GLU A 462 -6.68 -21.39 -10.27
CA GLU A 462 -7.87 -21.46 -9.42
C GLU A 462 -8.10 -20.18 -8.59
N GLY A 463 -7.14 -19.24 -8.58
CA GLY A 463 -7.28 -17.92 -7.97
C GLY A 463 -8.12 -16.96 -8.81
N ALA A 464 -8.61 -15.89 -8.19
CA ALA A 464 -9.33 -14.82 -8.89
C ALA A 464 -8.39 -13.83 -9.59
N LEU A 465 -7.19 -13.62 -9.04
CA LEU A 465 -6.17 -12.78 -9.66
C LEU A 465 -5.43 -13.56 -10.75
N ASP A 466 -5.02 -12.85 -11.78
CA ASP A 466 -4.13 -13.39 -12.80
C ASP A 466 -2.74 -13.68 -12.18
N TYR A 467 -1.98 -14.57 -12.81
CA TYR A 467 -0.61 -14.88 -12.36
C TYR A 467 0.26 -13.62 -12.25
N LYS A 468 0.08 -12.65 -13.15
CA LYS A 468 0.60 -11.28 -13.08
C LYS A 468 -0.35 -10.31 -13.81
N PRO A 469 -0.31 -8.99 -13.54
CA PRO A 469 -1.09 -8.01 -14.27
C PRO A 469 -0.88 -8.11 -15.78
N GLN A 470 -1.90 -7.79 -16.57
CA GLN A 470 -1.82 -7.79 -18.03
C GLN A 470 -0.73 -6.85 -18.53
N HIS A 471 -0.61 -5.66 -17.91
CA HIS A 471 0.48 -4.73 -18.19
C HIS A 471 1.85 -5.39 -18.04
N ALA A 472 2.09 -6.11 -16.95
CA ALA A 472 3.35 -6.79 -16.69
C ALA A 472 3.62 -7.91 -17.71
N ALA A 473 2.59 -8.65 -18.12
CA ALA A 473 2.72 -9.69 -19.13
C ALA A 473 3.09 -9.12 -20.50
N GLN A 474 2.43 -8.03 -20.90
CA GLN A 474 2.69 -7.34 -22.18
C GLN A 474 4.07 -6.66 -22.21
N SER A 475 4.47 -6.05 -21.10
CA SER A 475 5.76 -5.37 -20.94
C SER A 475 6.91 -6.34 -20.60
N ARG A 476 6.61 -7.64 -20.44
CA ARG A 476 7.57 -8.70 -20.06
C ARG A 476 8.29 -8.40 -18.73
N ILE A 477 7.55 -7.83 -17.78
CA ILE A 477 8.03 -7.61 -16.42
C ILE A 477 7.93 -8.93 -15.65
N GLY A 478 9.01 -9.31 -14.98
CA GLY A 478 9.14 -10.61 -14.34
C GLY A 478 9.22 -11.79 -15.31
N LEU A 479 9.61 -12.95 -14.81
CA LEU A 479 9.76 -14.15 -15.63
C LEU A 479 8.40 -14.77 -16.00
N PRO A 480 8.32 -15.43 -17.17
CA PRO A 480 7.16 -16.22 -17.52
C PRO A 480 7.05 -17.46 -16.63
N LEU A 481 5.87 -18.03 -16.61
CA LEU A 481 5.66 -19.35 -16.03
C LEU A 481 6.27 -20.42 -16.94
N TRP A 482 6.98 -21.37 -16.36
CA TRP A 482 7.64 -22.45 -17.08
C TRP A 482 7.02 -23.80 -16.74
N VAL A 483 6.78 -24.62 -17.76
CA VAL A 483 6.42 -26.03 -17.64
C VAL A 483 7.48 -26.87 -18.34
N THR A 484 8.12 -27.76 -17.60
CA THR A 484 9.25 -28.56 -18.05
C THR A 484 8.95 -30.04 -17.98
N LEU A 485 9.07 -30.75 -19.08
CA LEU A 485 9.19 -32.22 -19.09
C LEU A 485 10.62 -32.58 -18.66
N VAL A 486 10.76 -33.16 -17.48
CA VAL A 486 12.06 -33.52 -16.90
C VAL A 486 12.70 -34.61 -17.73
N GLU A 487 14.02 -34.52 -17.95
CA GLU A 487 14.77 -35.51 -18.70
C GLU A 487 14.78 -36.86 -17.96
N ASP A 488 14.50 -37.92 -18.71
CA ASP A 488 14.60 -39.29 -18.25
C ASP A 488 15.15 -40.18 -19.36
N LYS A 489 16.00 -41.16 -19.02
CA LYS A 489 16.61 -42.10 -19.98
C LYS A 489 15.61 -43.06 -20.62
N LYS A 490 14.44 -43.21 -20.04
CA LYS A 490 13.38 -44.11 -20.49
C LYS A 490 12.35 -43.41 -21.38
N ILE A 491 12.31 -42.05 -21.32
CA ILE A 491 11.38 -41.20 -22.05
C ILE A 491 12.15 -40.31 -23.02
N GLU A 492 12.00 -40.58 -24.29
CA GLU A 492 12.59 -39.79 -25.38
C GLU A 492 11.58 -38.70 -25.80
N LEU A 493 12.01 -37.44 -25.84
CA LEU A 493 11.24 -36.36 -26.43
C LEU A 493 11.36 -36.42 -27.96
N VAL A 494 10.25 -36.74 -28.64
CA VAL A 494 10.20 -36.85 -30.11
C VAL A 494 9.86 -35.49 -30.73
N SER A 495 8.93 -34.72 -30.12
CA SER A 495 8.52 -33.42 -30.63
C SER A 495 8.01 -32.53 -29.50
N GLY A 496 8.07 -31.21 -29.70
CA GLY A 496 7.76 -30.20 -28.73
C GLY A 496 9.03 -29.70 -28.01
N ALA A 497 8.96 -28.49 -27.45
CA ALA A 497 10.06 -27.99 -26.61
C ALA A 497 9.99 -28.66 -25.23
N ARG A 498 11.14 -29.14 -24.73
CA ARG A 498 11.23 -29.74 -23.38
C ARG A 498 10.73 -28.82 -22.31
N ARG A 499 11.02 -27.52 -22.42
CA ARG A 499 10.56 -26.44 -21.54
C ARG A 499 9.71 -25.48 -22.36
N GLN A 500 8.48 -25.29 -21.94
CA GLN A 500 7.50 -24.38 -22.55
C GLN A 500 7.10 -23.31 -21.55
N SER A 501 6.67 -22.15 -22.04
CA SER A 501 6.30 -21.03 -21.17
C SER A 501 4.90 -20.50 -21.46
N ALA A 502 4.30 -19.90 -20.43
CA ALA A 502 3.15 -19.02 -20.54
C ALA A 502 3.49 -17.68 -19.88
N GLU A 503 3.25 -16.58 -20.59
CA GLU A 503 3.49 -15.24 -20.03
C GLU A 503 2.53 -14.92 -18.89
N ASN A 504 1.29 -15.40 -18.99
CA ASN A 504 0.27 -15.22 -17.97
C ASN A 504 -0.76 -16.34 -18.02
N ILE A 505 -1.44 -16.57 -16.90
CA ILE A 505 -2.68 -17.37 -16.81
C ILE A 505 -3.67 -16.54 -16.00
N ASN A 506 -4.72 -16.09 -16.66
CA ASN A 506 -5.75 -15.26 -16.02
C ASN A 506 -6.47 -16.05 -14.91
N GLY A 507 -7.03 -15.34 -13.95
CA GLY A 507 -7.83 -15.94 -12.89
C GLY A 507 -9.00 -16.74 -13.45
N GLY A 508 -9.16 -17.99 -12.99
CA GLY A 508 -10.14 -18.94 -13.48
C GLY A 508 -9.87 -19.54 -14.85
N ALA A 509 -8.75 -19.17 -15.52
CA ALA A 509 -8.39 -19.68 -16.85
C ALA A 509 -7.44 -20.88 -16.80
N THR A 510 -7.23 -21.51 -17.96
CA THR A 510 -6.31 -22.63 -18.15
C THR A 510 -5.32 -22.37 -19.27
N ALA A 511 -4.14 -23.02 -19.18
CA ALA A 511 -3.16 -23.09 -20.24
C ALA A 511 -2.81 -24.57 -20.51
N THR A 512 -2.53 -24.90 -21.78
CA THR A 512 -2.20 -26.26 -22.19
C THR A 512 -0.81 -26.31 -22.80
N PHE A 513 -0.10 -27.42 -22.52
CA PHE A 513 1.25 -27.68 -22.98
C PHE A 513 1.29 -29.08 -23.59
N GLU A 514 1.93 -29.25 -24.74
CA GLU A 514 1.91 -30.49 -25.49
C GLU A 514 3.32 -30.98 -25.84
N TRP A 515 3.50 -32.29 -25.74
CA TRP A 515 4.74 -32.99 -26.14
C TRP A 515 4.37 -34.26 -26.89
N VAL A 516 5.26 -34.72 -27.76
CA VAL A 516 5.25 -36.07 -28.27
C VAL A 516 6.46 -36.80 -27.69
N VAL A 517 6.22 -37.88 -27.00
CA VAL A 517 7.25 -38.69 -26.34
C VAL A 517 7.22 -40.12 -26.83
N ARG A 518 8.40 -40.78 -26.80
CA ARG A 518 8.50 -42.21 -26.95
C ARG A 518 8.93 -42.80 -25.62
N ALA A 519 8.16 -43.74 -25.09
CA ALA A 519 8.45 -44.47 -23.87
C ALA A 519 8.96 -45.85 -24.20
N LYS A 520 10.03 -46.32 -23.54
CA LYS A 520 10.55 -47.68 -23.69
C LYS A 520 9.54 -48.73 -23.19
N ASP A 521 8.87 -48.38 -22.10
CA ASP A 521 7.71 -49.08 -21.54
C ASP A 521 6.58 -48.07 -21.37
N PRO A 522 5.34 -48.35 -21.82
CA PRO A 522 4.20 -47.44 -21.64
C PRO A 522 3.86 -47.11 -20.16
N PHE A 523 4.42 -47.87 -19.22
CA PHE A 523 4.30 -47.64 -17.77
C PHE A 523 5.47 -46.88 -17.16
N ASP A 524 6.52 -46.49 -17.93
CA ASP A 524 7.58 -45.62 -17.45
C ASP A 524 7.04 -44.22 -17.14
N PHE A 525 7.46 -43.66 -16.00
CA PHE A 525 6.94 -42.40 -15.53
C PHE A 525 7.60 -41.20 -16.22
N MET A 526 6.76 -40.30 -16.70
CA MET A 526 7.16 -38.93 -17.11
C MET A 526 7.02 -38.02 -15.87
N LYS A 527 7.97 -37.12 -15.70
CA LYS A 527 7.92 -36.11 -14.64
C LYS A 527 7.80 -34.72 -15.25
N PHE A 528 6.86 -33.94 -14.74
CA PHE A 528 6.63 -32.56 -15.12
C PHE A 528 6.90 -31.64 -13.94
N LYS A 529 7.51 -30.47 -14.21
CA LYS A 529 7.70 -29.41 -13.24
C LYS A 529 7.06 -28.14 -13.75
N VAL A 530 6.38 -27.42 -12.85
CA VAL A 530 5.86 -26.07 -13.09
C VAL A 530 6.58 -25.14 -12.14
N GLU A 531 7.21 -24.11 -12.69
CA GLU A 531 8.04 -23.16 -11.94
C GLU A 531 7.75 -21.73 -12.40
N GLY A 532 7.66 -20.81 -11.45
CA GLY A 532 7.45 -19.39 -11.68
C GLY A 532 7.77 -18.56 -10.44
N GLU A 533 7.90 -17.25 -10.61
CA GLU A 533 8.24 -16.34 -9.52
C GLU A 533 7.09 -16.23 -8.50
N ARG A 534 5.84 -16.27 -8.97
CA ARG A 534 4.61 -15.96 -8.20
C ARG A 534 3.72 -17.16 -7.99
N CYS A 535 4.30 -18.32 -7.87
CA CYS A 535 3.56 -19.55 -7.58
C CYS A 535 4.44 -20.52 -6.80
N MET A 536 3.78 -21.43 -6.09
CA MET A 536 4.47 -22.60 -5.56
C MET A 536 4.90 -23.50 -6.71
N PRO A 537 6.09 -24.11 -6.65
CA PRO A 537 6.49 -25.10 -7.64
C PRO A 537 5.56 -26.32 -7.55
N LEU A 538 5.17 -26.83 -8.72
CA LEU A 538 4.36 -28.04 -8.83
C LEU A 538 5.17 -29.14 -9.49
N GLU A 539 4.98 -30.37 -9.05
CA GLU A 539 5.51 -31.56 -9.70
C GLU A 539 4.41 -32.59 -9.90
N GLU A 540 4.38 -33.21 -11.05
CA GLU A 540 3.47 -34.30 -11.38
C GLU A 540 4.24 -35.41 -12.05
N SER A 541 3.91 -36.66 -11.74
CA SER A 541 4.57 -37.83 -12.28
C SER A 541 3.54 -38.88 -12.69
N LYS A 542 3.45 -39.17 -13.99
CA LYS A 542 2.51 -40.17 -14.52
C LYS A 542 3.12 -40.92 -15.71
N SER A 543 2.77 -42.20 -15.85
CA SER A 543 3.12 -42.94 -17.06
C SER A 543 2.12 -42.61 -18.20
N PRO A 544 2.49 -42.77 -19.49
CA PRO A 544 1.56 -42.59 -20.60
C PRO A 544 0.23 -43.38 -20.42
N LYS A 545 0.30 -44.63 -20.00
CA LYS A 545 -0.89 -45.46 -19.71
C LYS A 545 -1.61 -45.08 -18.43
N GLY A 546 -1.00 -44.33 -17.51
CA GLY A 546 -1.62 -43.78 -16.31
C GLY A 546 -2.31 -42.44 -16.52
N CYS A 547 -2.11 -41.80 -17.67
CA CYS A 547 -2.77 -40.55 -18.02
C CYS A 547 -4.25 -40.78 -18.39
N GLU A 548 -5.05 -39.73 -18.34
CA GLU A 548 -6.41 -39.74 -18.86
C GLU A 548 -6.37 -39.92 -20.39
N GLU A 549 -7.39 -40.64 -20.92
CA GLU A 549 -7.50 -40.76 -22.37
C GLU A 549 -7.85 -39.41 -22.99
N TRP A 550 -7.04 -38.99 -23.96
CA TRP A 550 -7.30 -37.75 -24.70
C TRP A 550 -8.50 -37.94 -25.63
N LYS A 551 -9.63 -37.35 -25.26
CA LYS A 551 -10.85 -37.27 -26.08
C LYS A 551 -10.77 -36.02 -26.96
N GLU A 552 -10.98 -36.19 -28.27
CA GLU A 552 -11.00 -35.06 -29.23
C GLU A 552 -12.19 -34.14 -29.01
#